data_9360868d1f742b0fd39039cbfc821051
#
_entry.id   9360868d1f742b0fd39039cbfc821051
#
_cell.length_a   1.000
_cell.length_b   1.000
_cell.length_c   1.000
_cell.angle_alpha   90.00
_cell.angle_beta   90.00
_cell.angle_gamma   90.00
#
_symmetry.space_group_name_H-M   'P 1'
#
loop_
_entity.id
_entity.type
_entity.pdbx_description
1 polymer ?
#
loop_
_entity_poly.entity_id
_entity_poly.type
_entity_poly.pdbx_seq_one_letter_code
_entity_poly.pdbx_strand_id
1 'polypeptide(L)'
;MPSPQPSSALRSPRLWIGTGIIVAVVSTLFALLYVGGNVNPKGNLRDLPVALVNNDRGAGTGKQHLNVGDQVVSGIKKAAADNDSIDWQVLSQAEADKRLGQGKLYGALVVPKDFTATVGGLSSAQQKNPAAPTLTVLTNQAAGSFGSSMASQATQKAAHAASAQLGKELLGRASEQKAPLAPAARLMLTDPVTVQVADGHPLETHSAMGLSAFYYALVLLVSGMLAANVIHSQVDTALGYLHSDFGPFRQRNPLRRTSRVRTLAINSALMLGLSVVMGSLVELATVGALGMDADHLGLLWLYSVGTIAVVGLSALALLAVFGTPGMLLSTIVFVAMAVPSSGATVPLEALPGFFRALAEFEPLRQLTGGLRAILYFGAQGDAGLTRAWISMGIALVVSLLFGFGMTRLYDRKGLHRVPAEPAEATEAAPEPATA
;
A
#
# COMPACT_ATOMS: atom_id res chain seq x y z
N MET A 1 33.85 -26.06 39.45
CA MET A 1 33.85 -24.63 39.08
C MET A 1 32.52 -24.04 39.53
N PRO A 2 32.46 -22.95 40.32
CA PRO A 2 31.21 -22.37 40.74
C PRO A 2 30.45 -21.85 39.51
N SER A 3 29.18 -22.16 39.38
CA SER A 3 28.30 -21.66 38.32
C SER A 3 28.30 -20.12 38.34
N PRO A 4 28.51 -19.44 37.21
CA PRO A 4 28.49 -17.98 37.18
C PRO A 4 27.11 -17.50 37.63
N GLN A 5 27.07 -16.67 38.65
CA GLN A 5 25.84 -16.10 39.17
C GLN A 5 25.17 -15.23 38.10
N PRO A 6 23.86 -15.33 37.89
CA PRO A 6 23.14 -14.55 36.87
C PRO A 6 23.34 -13.04 36.98
N SER A 7 23.59 -12.54 38.18
CA SER A 7 23.90 -11.13 38.48
C SER A 7 25.21 -10.62 37.83
N SER A 8 26.13 -11.51 37.48
CA SER A 8 27.37 -11.13 36.79
C SER A 8 27.17 -10.76 35.32
N ALA A 9 26.16 -11.32 34.64
CA ALA A 9 25.83 -11.00 33.28
C ALA A 9 25.34 -9.56 33.14
N LEU A 10 24.49 -9.07 34.06
CA LEU A 10 24.03 -7.70 34.08
C LEU A 10 25.11 -6.65 34.32
N ARG A 11 26.28 -7.05 34.90
CA ARG A 11 27.43 -6.17 35.10
C ARG A 11 28.34 -6.10 33.86
N SER A 12 28.07 -6.87 32.82
CA SER A 12 28.86 -6.88 31.59
C SER A 12 28.57 -5.64 30.71
N PRO A 13 29.52 -4.69 30.55
CA PRO A 13 29.29 -3.52 29.67
C PRO A 13 29.03 -3.92 28.23
N ARG A 14 29.62 -5.04 27.78
CA ARG A 14 29.44 -5.55 26.41
C ARG A 14 27.99 -5.93 26.13
N LEU A 15 27.27 -6.51 27.11
CA LEU A 15 25.85 -6.86 26.96
C LEU A 15 25.02 -5.59 26.80
N TRP A 16 25.22 -4.59 27.64
CA TRP A 16 24.46 -3.34 27.59
C TRP A 16 24.75 -2.52 26.35
N ILE A 17 26.04 -2.36 26.00
CA ILE A 17 26.46 -1.56 24.83
C ILE A 17 25.94 -2.24 23.54
N GLY A 18 26.20 -3.52 23.33
CA GLY A 18 25.82 -4.24 22.12
C GLY A 18 24.30 -4.27 21.92
N THR A 19 23.58 -4.70 22.97
CA THR A 19 22.10 -4.73 22.92
C THR A 19 21.52 -3.32 22.79
N GLY A 20 22.08 -2.35 23.53
CA GLY A 20 21.62 -0.96 23.51
C GLY A 20 21.77 -0.31 22.13
N ILE A 21 22.89 -0.53 21.45
CA ILE A 21 23.11 -0.03 20.08
C ILE A 21 22.08 -0.62 19.13
N ILE A 22 21.86 -1.95 19.15
CA ILE A 22 20.91 -2.61 18.25
C ILE A 22 19.50 -2.07 18.49
N VAL A 23 19.06 -2.01 19.76
CA VAL A 23 17.72 -1.53 20.10
C VAL A 23 17.54 -0.06 19.74
N ALA A 24 18.55 0.79 20.01
CA ALA A 24 18.52 2.20 19.65
C ALA A 24 18.43 2.41 18.12
N VAL A 25 19.25 1.70 17.35
CA VAL A 25 19.21 1.75 15.88
C VAL A 25 17.87 1.30 15.34
N VAL A 26 17.34 0.18 15.82
CA VAL A 26 16.04 -0.34 15.38
C VAL A 26 14.91 0.62 15.73
N SER A 27 14.86 1.12 16.98
CA SER A 27 13.82 2.07 17.41
C SER A 27 13.88 3.37 16.62
N THR A 28 15.08 3.90 16.38
CA THR A 28 15.25 5.11 15.57
C THR A 28 14.83 4.87 14.13
N LEU A 29 15.21 3.74 13.54
CA LEU A 29 14.83 3.37 12.18
C LEU A 29 13.30 3.28 12.04
N PHE A 30 12.64 2.60 12.97
CA PHE A 30 11.17 2.52 12.97
C PHE A 30 10.52 3.90 13.12
N ALA A 31 11.01 4.73 14.04
CA ALA A 31 10.49 6.09 14.22
C ALA A 31 10.64 6.92 12.94
N LEU A 32 11.82 6.89 12.30
CA LEU A 32 12.08 7.61 11.07
C LEU A 32 11.23 7.10 9.90
N LEU A 33 11.05 5.78 9.78
CA LEU A 33 10.25 5.19 8.71
C LEU A 33 8.76 5.45 8.91
N TYR A 34 8.20 5.14 10.09
CA TYR A 34 6.76 5.26 10.31
C TYR A 34 6.26 6.69 10.45
N VAL A 35 7.00 7.52 11.17
CA VAL A 35 6.62 8.93 11.36
C VAL A 35 7.08 9.77 10.18
N GLY A 36 8.30 9.57 9.68
CA GLY A 36 8.89 10.36 8.61
C GLY A 36 8.08 10.37 7.31
N GLY A 37 7.43 9.26 6.97
CA GLY A 37 6.52 9.18 5.81
C GLY A 37 5.23 10.01 5.98
N ASN A 38 4.76 10.21 7.21
CA ASN A 38 3.42 10.69 7.49
C ASN A 38 3.35 12.08 8.16
N VAL A 39 4.48 12.72 8.45
CA VAL A 39 4.52 13.99 9.22
C VAL A 39 3.83 15.14 8.50
N ASN A 40 4.02 15.27 7.19
CA ASN A 40 3.51 16.43 6.45
C ASN A 40 2.96 16.04 5.05
N PRO A 41 1.86 15.29 4.97
CA PRO A 41 1.32 14.82 3.69
C PRO A 41 0.84 15.98 2.80
N LYS A 42 0.30 17.05 3.37
CA LYS A 42 -0.14 18.22 2.59
C LYS A 42 1.03 18.98 1.97
N GLY A 43 2.12 19.14 2.70
CA GLY A 43 3.32 19.85 2.21
C GLY A 43 4.13 19.04 1.19
N ASN A 44 3.99 17.70 1.23
CA ASN A 44 4.67 16.79 0.30
C ASN A 44 3.83 16.45 -0.94
N LEU A 45 2.55 16.90 -0.97
CA LEU A 45 1.62 16.57 -2.04
C LEU A 45 2.12 17.09 -3.40
N ARG A 46 2.25 16.17 -4.37
CA ARG A 46 2.66 16.44 -5.74
C ARG A 46 1.91 15.53 -6.69
N ASP A 47 1.39 16.11 -7.76
CA ASP A 47 0.83 15.38 -8.91
C ASP A 47 -0.31 14.40 -8.55
N LEU A 48 -1.17 14.72 -7.54
CA LEU A 48 -2.32 13.87 -7.21
C LEU A 48 -3.30 13.85 -8.38
N PRO A 49 -3.56 12.70 -9.04
CA PRO A 49 -4.34 12.66 -10.27
C PRO A 49 -5.84 12.86 -10.00
N VAL A 50 -6.39 13.91 -10.61
CA VAL A 50 -7.80 14.30 -10.55
C VAL A 50 -8.29 14.68 -11.94
N ALA A 51 -9.45 14.15 -12.36
CA ALA A 51 -10.03 14.50 -13.65
C ALA A 51 -10.79 15.82 -13.60
N LEU A 52 -10.72 16.57 -14.71
CA LEU A 52 -11.64 17.65 -15.06
C LEU A 52 -12.46 17.21 -16.26
N VAL A 53 -13.77 17.06 -16.10
CA VAL A 53 -14.69 16.62 -17.14
C VAL A 53 -15.65 17.76 -17.49
N ASN A 54 -15.61 18.19 -18.74
CA ASN A 54 -16.57 19.16 -19.24
C ASN A 54 -17.58 18.47 -20.16
N ASN A 55 -18.81 18.29 -19.68
CA ASN A 55 -19.93 17.79 -20.48
C ASN A 55 -20.81 18.93 -21.02
N ASP A 56 -20.51 20.20 -20.65
CA ASP A 56 -21.33 21.36 -21.02
C ASP A 56 -21.40 21.52 -22.54
N ARG A 57 -22.60 21.67 -23.04
CA ARG A 57 -22.86 21.86 -24.47
C ARG A 57 -22.81 23.32 -24.90
N GLY A 58 -22.63 24.24 -23.93
CA GLY A 58 -22.76 25.66 -24.17
C GLY A 58 -24.18 26.11 -24.51
N ALA A 59 -24.32 27.39 -24.82
CA ALA A 59 -25.54 27.99 -25.26
C ALA A 59 -25.28 29.01 -26.40
N GLY A 60 -26.29 29.22 -27.28
CA GLY A 60 -26.15 30.08 -28.43
C GLY A 60 -25.79 29.35 -29.72
N THR A 61 -25.79 30.10 -30.85
CA THR A 61 -25.50 29.56 -32.18
C THR A 61 -24.42 30.38 -32.90
N GLY A 62 -23.54 29.70 -33.64
CA GLY A 62 -22.52 30.33 -34.47
C GLY A 62 -21.47 31.09 -33.65
N LYS A 63 -21.20 32.36 -34.02
CA LYS A 63 -20.19 33.20 -33.34
C LYS A 63 -20.56 33.63 -31.91
N GLN A 64 -21.79 33.41 -31.46
CA GLN A 64 -22.31 33.72 -30.13
C GLN A 64 -22.41 32.46 -29.24
N HIS A 65 -21.77 31.38 -29.63
CA HIS A 65 -21.73 30.17 -28.81
C HIS A 65 -20.85 30.43 -27.60
N LEU A 66 -21.47 30.43 -26.42
CA LEU A 66 -20.79 30.56 -25.13
C LEU A 66 -20.77 29.19 -24.43
N ASN A 67 -19.63 28.78 -23.91
CA ASN A 67 -19.49 27.61 -23.07
C ASN A 67 -18.84 28.03 -21.73
N VAL A 68 -19.65 28.13 -20.70
CA VAL A 68 -19.19 28.52 -19.35
C VAL A 68 -18.40 27.38 -18.71
N GLY A 69 -18.70 26.13 -19.05
CA GLY A 69 -17.93 24.97 -18.62
C GLY A 69 -16.47 25.02 -19.07
N ASP A 70 -16.19 25.46 -20.31
CA ASP A 70 -14.83 25.67 -20.79
C ASP A 70 -14.10 26.78 -20.00
N GLN A 71 -14.82 27.83 -19.60
CA GLN A 71 -14.28 28.88 -18.76
C GLN A 71 -13.92 28.36 -17.37
N VAL A 72 -14.76 27.52 -16.76
CA VAL A 72 -14.49 26.87 -15.47
C VAL A 72 -13.25 25.99 -15.56
N VAL A 73 -13.18 25.11 -16.56
CA VAL A 73 -12.03 24.21 -16.73
C VAL A 73 -10.73 24.97 -16.98
N SER A 74 -10.76 25.97 -17.87
CA SER A 74 -9.59 26.80 -18.16
C SER A 74 -9.15 27.66 -16.96
N GLY A 75 -10.12 28.17 -16.21
CA GLY A 75 -9.89 28.91 -14.97
C GLY A 75 -9.21 28.08 -13.89
N ILE A 76 -9.66 26.84 -13.68
CA ILE A 76 -9.04 25.88 -12.74
C ILE A 76 -7.61 25.56 -13.17
N LYS A 77 -7.39 25.24 -14.46
CA LYS A 77 -6.04 24.98 -14.98
C LYS A 77 -5.10 26.15 -14.83
N LYS A 78 -5.58 27.37 -15.10
CA LYS A 78 -4.78 28.58 -14.92
C LYS A 78 -4.44 28.82 -13.45
N ALA A 79 -5.38 28.63 -12.54
CA ALA A 79 -5.15 28.77 -11.11
C ALA A 79 -4.22 27.68 -10.55
N ALA A 80 -4.15 26.53 -11.20
CA ALA A 80 -3.29 25.41 -10.84
C ALA A 80 -1.87 25.51 -11.46
N ALA A 81 -1.61 26.43 -12.39
CA ALA A 81 -0.34 26.49 -13.13
C ALA A 81 0.90 26.66 -12.24
N ASP A 82 0.75 27.30 -11.08
CA ASP A 82 1.82 27.51 -10.11
C ASP A 82 1.78 26.53 -8.91
N ASN A 83 0.96 25.47 -9.00
CA ASN A 83 0.73 24.55 -7.90
C ASN A 83 0.73 23.08 -8.36
N ASP A 84 1.84 22.40 -8.13
CA ASP A 84 2.05 21.00 -8.53
C ASP A 84 1.35 19.96 -7.62
N SER A 85 0.50 20.42 -6.67
CA SER A 85 -0.12 19.47 -5.72
C SER A 85 -1.12 18.53 -6.39
N ILE A 86 -1.82 18.99 -7.43
CA ILE A 86 -2.87 18.25 -8.15
C ILE A 86 -2.52 18.20 -9.64
N ASP A 87 -2.48 16.98 -10.19
CA ASP A 87 -2.44 16.76 -11.63
C ASP A 87 -3.86 16.78 -12.22
N TRP A 88 -4.25 17.95 -12.73
CA TRP A 88 -5.57 18.16 -13.34
C TRP A 88 -5.60 17.62 -14.78
N GLN A 89 -6.23 16.46 -14.95
CA GLN A 89 -6.36 15.80 -16.25
C GLN A 89 -7.69 16.13 -16.91
N VAL A 90 -7.68 16.86 -18.03
CA VAL A 90 -8.89 17.11 -18.81
C VAL A 90 -9.23 15.86 -19.61
N LEU A 91 -10.34 15.23 -19.28
CA LEU A 91 -10.76 13.94 -19.85
C LEU A 91 -12.21 14.01 -20.31
N SER A 92 -12.59 13.12 -21.24
CA SER A 92 -14.00 12.83 -21.50
C SER A 92 -14.61 12.07 -20.32
N GLN A 93 -15.93 12.11 -20.18
CA GLN A 93 -16.65 11.36 -19.15
C GLN A 93 -16.28 9.86 -19.19
N ALA A 94 -16.31 9.25 -20.38
CA ALA A 94 -16.03 7.83 -20.54
C ALA A 94 -14.58 7.45 -20.11
N GLU A 95 -13.61 8.31 -20.40
CA GLU A 95 -12.23 8.06 -19.99
C GLU A 95 -12.03 8.32 -18.49
N ALA A 96 -12.71 9.31 -17.91
CA ALA A 96 -12.69 9.55 -16.46
C ALA A 96 -13.31 8.36 -15.70
N ASP A 97 -14.49 7.89 -16.13
CA ASP A 97 -15.15 6.73 -15.53
C ASP A 97 -14.28 5.46 -15.62
N LYS A 98 -13.65 5.24 -16.77
CA LYS A 98 -12.70 4.13 -16.96
C LYS A 98 -11.53 4.24 -15.99
N ARG A 99 -10.89 5.41 -15.86
CA ARG A 99 -9.73 5.61 -14.98
C ARG A 99 -10.10 5.55 -13.49
N LEU A 100 -11.29 6.03 -13.12
CA LEU A 100 -11.83 5.84 -11.77
C LEU A 100 -12.03 4.36 -11.46
N GLY A 101 -12.64 3.59 -12.39
CA GLY A 101 -12.80 2.13 -12.28
C GLY A 101 -11.51 1.31 -12.38
N GLN A 102 -10.37 1.95 -12.63
CA GLN A 102 -9.02 1.34 -12.60
C GLN A 102 -8.17 1.83 -11.43
N GLY A 103 -8.72 2.68 -10.54
CA GLY A 103 -7.97 3.26 -9.43
C GLY A 103 -6.85 4.23 -9.83
N LYS A 104 -6.88 4.75 -11.06
CA LYS A 104 -5.89 5.68 -11.61
C LYS A 104 -6.18 7.14 -11.31
N LEU A 105 -7.36 7.43 -10.76
CA LEU A 105 -7.79 8.75 -10.32
C LEU A 105 -8.33 8.66 -8.91
N TYR A 106 -8.05 9.66 -8.09
CA TYR A 106 -8.60 9.78 -6.74
C TYR A 106 -9.95 10.51 -6.71
N GLY A 107 -10.31 11.20 -7.79
CA GLY A 107 -11.57 11.91 -7.94
C GLY A 107 -11.68 12.64 -9.26
N ALA A 108 -12.81 13.31 -9.47
CA ALA A 108 -13.07 14.12 -10.65
C ALA A 108 -13.94 15.33 -10.31
N LEU A 109 -13.82 16.42 -11.09
CA LEU A 109 -14.76 17.51 -11.16
C LEU A 109 -15.52 17.40 -12.48
N VAL A 110 -16.83 17.30 -12.41
CA VAL A 110 -17.70 17.16 -13.58
C VAL A 110 -18.57 18.40 -13.73
N VAL A 111 -18.47 19.04 -14.89
CA VAL A 111 -19.38 20.08 -15.34
C VAL A 111 -20.52 19.43 -16.11
N PRO A 112 -21.81 19.59 -15.73
CA PRO A 112 -22.94 18.92 -16.37
C PRO A 112 -23.26 19.53 -17.74
N LYS A 113 -24.08 18.81 -18.52
CA LYS A 113 -24.39 19.12 -19.93
C LYS A 113 -25.11 20.44 -20.14
N ASP A 114 -25.88 20.90 -19.17
CA ASP A 114 -26.75 22.07 -19.18
C ASP A 114 -26.21 23.21 -18.33
N PHE A 115 -24.94 23.16 -17.97
CA PHE A 115 -24.33 24.13 -17.05
C PHE A 115 -24.43 25.57 -17.57
N THR A 116 -24.05 25.84 -18.82
CA THR A 116 -24.18 27.19 -19.43
C THR A 116 -25.64 27.64 -19.49
N ALA A 117 -26.58 26.75 -19.84
CA ALA A 117 -28.01 27.09 -19.91
C ALA A 117 -28.54 27.46 -18.51
N THR A 118 -28.15 26.72 -17.47
CA THR A 118 -28.58 26.96 -16.10
C THR A 118 -27.99 28.28 -15.56
N VAL A 119 -26.69 28.57 -15.84
CA VAL A 119 -26.05 29.86 -15.53
C VAL A 119 -26.79 31.01 -16.24
N GLY A 120 -27.13 30.85 -17.52
CA GLY A 120 -27.88 31.85 -18.26
C GLY A 120 -29.24 32.13 -17.63
N GLY A 121 -29.91 31.09 -17.09
CA GLY A 121 -31.17 31.20 -16.36
C GLY A 121 -31.12 32.12 -15.14
N LEU A 122 -29.94 32.19 -14.43
CA LEU A 122 -29.74 33.09 -13.28
C LEU A 122 -29.86 34.58 -13.68
N SER A 123 -29.51 34.91 -14.91
CA SER A 123 -29.51 36.29 -15.43
C SER A 123 -30.83 36.65 -16.13
N SER A 124 -31.75 35.68 -16.34
CA SER A 124 -33.01 35.95 -17.06
C SER A 124 -34.12 36.41 -16.11
N ALA A 125 -34.60 37.63 -16.32
CA ALA A 125 -35.71 38.23 -15.54
C ALA A 125 -37.04 37.44 -15.66
N GLN A 126 -37.14 36.51 -16.58
CA GLN A 126 -38.37 35.73 -16.89
C GLN A 126 -38.50 34.45 -16.08
N GLN A 127 -37.42 33.96 -15.44
CA GLN A 127 -37.45 32.76 -14.59
C GLN A 127 -37.77 33.12 -13.14
N LYS A 128 -38.98 32.78 -12.65
CA LYS A 128 -39.38 33.04 -11.26
C LYS A 128 -38.61 32.21 -10.22
N ASN A 129 -38.11 31.02 -10.59
CA ASN A 129 -37.25 30.15 -9.74
C ASN A 129 -36.14 29.53 -10.60
N PRO A 130 -35.02 30.22 -10.81
CA PRO A 130 -33.92 29.66 -11.55
C PRO A 130 -33.29 28.49 -10.76
N ALA A 131 -33.04 27.36 -11.41
CA ALA A 131 -32.25 26.28 -10.82
C ALA A 131 -30.81 26.76 -10.61
N ALA A 132 -30.23 26.43 -9.48
CA ALA A 132 -28.79 26.70 -9.24
C ALA A 132 -27.92 25.78 -10.13
N PRO A 133 -26.96 26.34 -10.87
CA PRO A 133 -25.99 25.51 -11.59
C PRO A 133 -25.24 24.63 -10.60
N THR A 134 -24.95 23.40 -11.00
CA THR A 134 -24.34 22.41 -10.11
C THR A 134 -23.03 21.92 -10.71
N LEU A 135 -21.99 21.81 -9.89
CA LEU A 135 -20.76 21.08 -10.21
C LEU A 135 -20.72 19.82 -9.36
N THR A 136 -20.34 18.70 -9.97
CA THR A 136 -20.28 17.42 -9.25
C THR A 136 -18.81 17.04 -8.99
N VAL A 137 -18.51 16.80 -7.73
CA VAL A 137 -17.22 16.26 -7.26
C VAL A 137 -17.40 14.75 -7.10
N LEU A 138 -16.69 13.97 -7.91
CA LEU A 138 -16.64 12.52 -7.79
C LEU A 138 -15.48 12.10 -6.89
N THR A 139 -15.76 11.17 -5.97
CA THR A 139 -14.76 10.57 -5.08
C THR A 139 -14.41 9.15 -5.51
N ASN A 140 -13.21 8.66 -5.16
CA ASN A 140 -12.80 7.28 -5.42
C ASN A 140 -12.07 6.69 -4.21
N GLN A 141 -12.82 6.22 -3.25
CA GLN A 141 -12.27 5.62 -2.03
C GLN A 141 -11.55 4.29 -2.30
N ALA A 142 -11.93 3.57 -3.36
CA ALA A 142 -11.28 2.33 -3.80
C ALA A 142 -9.79 2.53 -4.14
N ALA A 143 -9.43 3.69 -4.68
CA ALA A 143 -8.03 4.06 -4.96
C ALA A 143 -7.24 4.40 -3.68
N GLY A 144 -7.94 4.73 -2.58
CA GLY A 144 -7.39 5.04 -1.27
C GLY A 144 -8.15 6.19 -0.61
N SER A 145 -8.72 5.93 0.57
CA SER A 145 -9.62 6.85 1.29
C SER A 145 -8.99 8.22 1.55
N PHE A 146 -7.72 8.25 2.01
CA PHE A 146 -7.04 9.51 2.33
C PHE A 146 -6.74 10.32 1.05
N GLY A 147 -6.25 9.67 -0.01
CA GLY A 147 -6.03 10.31 -1.31
C GLY A 147 -7.33 10.85 -1.90
N SER A 148 -8.41 10.07 -1.85
CA SER A 148 -9.74 10.50 -2.29
C SER A 148 -10.27 11.69 -1.48
N SER A 149 -10.04 11.71 -0.16
CA SER A 149 -10.39 12.86 0.70
C SER A 149 -9.60 14.11 0.32
N MET A 150 -8.29 13.99 0.06
CA MET A 150 -7.45 15.11 -0.40
C MET A 150 -7.91 15.62 -1.76
N ALA A 151 -8.20 14.72 -2.71
CA ALA A 151 -8.74 15.06 -4.03
C ALA A 151 -10.08 15.78 -3.90
N SER A 152 -11.00 15.27 -3.08
CA SER A 152 -12.30 15.88 -2.83
C SER A 152 -12.19 17.30 -2.24
N GLN A 153 -11.33 17.51 -1.24
CA GLN A 153 -11.10 18.84 -0.67
C GLN A 153 -10.53 19.82 -1.70
N ALA A 154 -9.54 19.39 -2.49
CA ALA A 154 -8.96 20.21 -3.54
C ALA A 154 -9.97 20.55 -4.64
N THR A 155 -10.76 19.57 -5.05
CA THR A 155 -11.79 19.72 -6.10
C THR A 155 -12.93 20.63 -5.64
N GLN A 156 -13.41 20.47 -4.40
CA GLN A 156 -14.42 21.38 -3.83
C GLN A 156 -13.88 22.82 -3.74
N LYS A 157 -12.65 23.01 -3.28
CA LYS A 157 -12.01 24.33 -3.24
C LYS A 157 -11.92 24.94 -4.63
N ALA A 158 -11.55 24.17 -5.64
CA ALA A 158 -11.47 24.63 -7.02
C ALA A 158 -12.87 24.99 -7.57
N ALA A 159 -13.90 24.17 -7.27
CA ALA A 159 -15.29 24.42 -7.66
C ALA A 159 -15.83 25.73 -7.04
N HIS A 160 -15.61 25.95 -5.73
CA HIS A 160 -16.03 27.21 -5.07
C HIS A 160 -15.25 28.40 -5.59
N ALA A 161 -13.97 28.29 -5.90
CA ALA A 161 -13.21 29.36 -6.52
C ALA A 161 -13.75 29.72 -7.92
N ALA A 162 -14.08 28.70 -8.71
CA ALA A 162 -14.72 28.89 -10.03
C ALA A 162 -16.12 29.54 -9.88
N SER A 163 -16.92 29.11 -8.90
CA SER A 163 -18.21 29.70 -8.58
C SER A 163 -18.10 31.19 -8.21
N ALA A 164 -17.16 31.54 -7.33
CA ALA A 164 -16.93 32.92 -6.92
C ALA A 164 -16.46 33.80 -8.10
N GLN A 165 -15.62 33.25 -9.01
CA GLN A 165 -15.21 33.94 -10.22
C GLN A 165 -16.40 34.18 -11.16
N LEU A 166 -17.22 33.16 -11.39
CA LEU A 166 -18.44 33.26 -12.17
C LEU A 166 -19.42 34.28 -11.59
N GLY A 167 -19.57 34.30 -10.26
CA GLY A 167 -20.40 35.27 -9.55
C GLY A 167 -19.96 36.71 -9.78
N LYS A 168 -18.64 36.98 -9.72
CA LYS A 168 -18.08 38.29 -10.03
C LYS A 168 -18.40 38.73 -11.46
N GLU A 169 -18.29 37.83 -12.42
CA GLU A 169 -18.60 38.13 -13.82
C GLU A 169 -20.09 38.43 -14.04
N LEU A 170 -20.97 37.63 -13.40
CA LEU A 170 -22.43 37.83 -13.47
C LEU A 170 -22.84 39.19 -12.83
N LEU A 171 -22.28 39.51 -11.66
CA LEU A 171 -22.51 40.78 -11.00
C LEU A 171 -21.99 41.99 -11.81
N GLY A 172 -20.82 41.81 -12.45
CA GLY A 172 -20.23 42.84 -13.35
C GLY A 172 -21.17 43.15 -14.51
N ARG A 173 -21.65 42.09 -15.22
CA ARG A 173 -22.61 42.24 -16.35
C ARG A 173 -23.94 42.86 -15.92
N ALA A 174 -24.44 42.46 -14.74
CA ALA A 174 -25.67 43.06 -14.21
C ALA A 174 -25.52 44.56 -13.90
N SER A 175 -24.35 44.97 -13.39
CA SER A 175 -24.07 46.39 -13.11
C SER A 175 -23.91 47.21 -14.39
N GLU A 176 -23.29 46.68 -15.44
CA GLU A 176 -23.17 47.32 -16.77
C GLU A 176 -24.53 47.55 -17.43
N GLN A 177 -25.45 46.57 -17.29
CA GLN A 177 -26.80 46.63 -17.81
C GLN A 177 -27.73 47.51 -16.95
N LYS A 178 -27.23 48.12 -15.86
CA LYS A 178 -28.06 48.91 -14.90
C LYS A 178 -29.26 48.16 -14.38
N ALA A 179 -29.21 46.81 -14.33
CA ALA A 179 -30.30 45.99 -13.86
C ALA A 179 -30.42 46.10 -12.32
N PRO A 180 -31.54 46.54 -11.76
CA PRO A 180 -31.72 46.60 -10.32
C PRO A 180 -31.80 45.19 -9.74
N LEU A 181 -30.71 44.72 -9.08
CA LEU A 181 -30.69 43.46 -8.37
C LEU A 181 -31.20 43.66 -6.94
N ALA A 182 -32.13 42.83 -6.51
CA ALA A 182 -32.55 42.74 -5.12
C ALA A 182 -31.34 42.29 -4.23
N PRO A 183 -31.23 42.72 -2.96
CA PRO A 183 -30.15 42.34 -2.07
C PRO A 183 -29.97 40.82 -1.96
N ALA A 184 -31.05 40.07 -1.93
CA ALA A 184 -31.04 38.57 -1.91
C ALA A 184 -30.42 38.00 -3.18
N ALA A 185 -30.76 38.53 -4.37
CA ALA A 185 -30.20 38.09 -5.64
C ALA A 185 -28.68 38.37 -5.72
N ARG A 186 -28.21 39.49 -5.18
CA ARG A 186 -26.78 39.79 -5.09
C ARG A 186 -26.05 38.78 -4.21
N LEU A 187 -26.64 38.39 -3.07
CA LEU A 187 -26.07 37.42 -2.18
C LEU A 187 -25.96 36.03 -2.88
N MET A 188 -27.03 35.61 -3.58
CA MET A 188 -27.03 34.35 -4.35
C MET A 188 -26.03 34.36 -5.49
N LEU A 189 -25.78 35.49 -6.13
CA LEU A 189 -24.79 35.62 -7.20
C LEU A 189 -23.34 35.69 -6.68
N THR A 190 -23.10 35.78 -5.37
CA THR A 190 -21.74 35.79 -4.83
C THR A 190 -21.09 34.39 -4.92
N ASP A 191 -21.89 33.31 -4.74
CA ASP A 191 -21.49 31.92 -4.90
C ASP A 191 -22.65 31.15 -5.58
N PRO A 192 -22.81 31.32 -6.91
CA PRO A 192 -24.02 30.90 -7.61
C PRO A 192 -24.08 29.39 -7.88
N VAL A 193 -22.98 28.65 -7.72
CA VAL A 193 -22.88 27.25 -8.09
C VAL A 193 -22.97 26.35 -6.86
N THR A 194 -23.86 25.39 -6.91
CA THR A 194 -23.94 24.33 -5.89
C THR A 194 -22.88 23.26 -6.18
N VAL A 195 -22.12 22.88 -5.17
CA VAL A 195 -21.15 21.77 -5.27
C VAL A 195 -21.77 20.54 -4.64
N GLN A 196 -21.95 19.49 -5.42
CA GLN A 196 -22.42 18.17 -4.97
C GLN A 196 -21.26 17.19 -4.95
N VAL A 197 -21.19 16.37 -3.89
CA VAL A 197 -20.20 15.28 -3.77
C VAL A 197 -20.94 13.97 -3.99
N ALA A 198 -20.41 13.13 -4.88
CA ALA A 198 -20.94 11.82 -5.19
C ALA A 198 -19.81 10.79 -5.32
N ASP A 199 -20.15 9.52 -5.20
CA ASP A 199 -19.20 8.45 -5.42
C ASP A 199 -19.00 8.21 -6.91
N GLY A 200 -17.77 8.38 -7.38
CA GLY A 200 -17.39 8.11 -8.77
C GLY A 200 -17.10 6.64 -9.03
N HIS A 201 -16.77 5.91 -7.98
CA HIS A 201 -16.63 4.45 -7.98
C HIS A 201 -17.12 3.90 -6.62
N PRO A 202 -18.42 3.55 -6.53
CA PRO A 202 -19.00 3.11 -5.28
C PRO A 202 -18.38 1.80 -4.80
N LEU A 203 -18.16 1.72 -3.50
CA LEU A 203 -17.68 0.53 -2.81
C LEU A 203 -18.83 -0.18 -2.11
N GLU A 204 -18.71 -1.50 -1.98
CA GLU A 204 -19.61 -2.29 -1.15
C GLU A 204 -19.46 -1.95 0.35
N THR A 205 -20.49 -2.27 1.12
CA THR A 205 -20.61 -1.83 2.52
C THR A 205 -19.53 -2.36 3.45
N HIS A 206 -19.03 -3.59 3.22
CA HIS A 206 -18.01 -4.24 4.05
C HIS A 206 -16.59 -4.10 3.47
N SER A 207 -16.31 -2.97 2.82
CA SER A 207 -15.00 -2.65 2.24
C SER A 207 -14.10 -1.83 3.17
N ALA A 208 -14.58 -1.43 4.36
CA ALA A 208 -13.88 -0.49 5.26
C ALA A 208 -13.43 0.80 4.55
N MET A 209 -14.29 1.38 3.70
CA MET A 209 -13.99 2.57 2.89
C MET A 209 -12.72 2.38 2.03
N GLY A 210 -12.51 1.18 1.48
CA GLY A 210 -11.36 0.85 0.64
C GLY A 210 -10.08 0.44 1.40
N LEU A 211 -10.12 0.33 2.73
CA LEU A 211 -8.98 -0.10 3.55
C LEU A 211 -8.86 -1.62 3.70
N SER A 212 -9.92 -2.40 3.43
CA SER A 212 -9.89 -3.87 3.55
C SER A 212 -8.76 -4.49 2.72
N ALA A 213 -8.51 -4.00 1.50
CA ALA A 213 -7.43 -4.49 0.65
C ALA A 213 -6.04 -4.33 1.31
N PHE A 214 -5.81 -3.20 1.97
CA PHE A 214 -4.55 -2.95 2.68
C PHE A 214 -4.38 -3.88 3.89
N TYR A 215 -5.39 -3.96 4.75
CA TYR A 215 -5.31 -4.82 5.93
C TYR A 215 -5.21 -6.29 5.55
N TYR A 216 -5.91 -6.71 4.50
CA TYR A 216 -5.80 -8.06 3.96
C TYR A 216 -4.37 -8.33 3.46
N ALA A 217 -3.78 -7.43 2.66
CA ALA A 217 -2.39 -7.53 2.21
C ALA A 217 -1.41 -7.62 3.39
N LEU A 218 -1.63 -6.81 4.43
CA LEU A 218 -0.79 -6.80 5.63
C LEU A 218 -0.89 -8.14 6.38
N VAL A 219 -2.09 -8.71 6.51
CA VAL A 219 -2.30 -10.04 7.11
C VAL A 219 -1.56 -11.10 6.34
N LEU A 220 -1.65 -11.14 5.00
CA LEU A 220 -0.93 -12.11 4.17
C LEU A 220 0.59 -12.00 4.34
N LEU A 221 1.10 -10.78 4.30
CA LEU A 221 2.53 -10.49 4.42
C LEU A 221 3.07 -10.89 5.80
N VAL A 222 2.41 -10.46 6.87
CA VAL A 222 2.80 -10.78 8.25
C VAL A 222 2.69 -12.29 8.50
N SER A 223 1.62 -12.93 8.01
CA SER A 223 1.43 -14.38 8.12
C SER A 223 2.56 -15.15 7.44
N GLY A 224 2.95 -14.77 6.22
CA GLY A 224 4.08 -15.40 5.51
C GLY A 224 5.39 -15.27 6.26
N MET A 225 5.69 -14.07 6.77
CA MET A 225 6.90 -13.80 7.56
C MET A 225 6.92 -14.58 8.87
N LEU A 226 5.82 -14.57 9.63
CA LEU A 226 5.73 -15.31 10.90
C LEU A 226 5.82 -16.82 10.67
N ALA A 227 5.13 -17.35 9.65
CA ALA A 227 5.23 -18.76 9.28
C ALA A 227 6.67 -19.17 8.96
N ALA A 228 7.43 -18.33 8.25
CA ALA A 228 8.83 -18.60 7.95
C ALA A 228 9.67 -18.75 9.24
N ASN A 229 9.47 -17.87 10.22
CA ASN A 229 10.17 -17.95 11.51
C ASN A 229 9.77 -19.23 12.27
N VAL A 230 8.49 -19.55 12.33
CA VAL A 230 7.99 -20.77 12.99
C VAL A 230 8.55 -22.03 12.31
N ILE A 231 8.45 -22.14 10.99
CA ILE A 231 8.94 -23.27 10.20
C ILE A 231 10.44 -23.44 10.42
N HIS A 232 11.21 -22.35 10.32
CA HIS A 232 12.67 -22.39 10.54
C HIS A 232 13.02 -22.90 11.94
N SER A 233 12.39 -22.37 12.99
CA SER A 233 12.59 -22.81 14.37
C SER A 233 12.19 -24.28 14.59
N GLN A 234 11.05 -24.70 14.07
CA GLN A 234 10.56 -26.08 14.23
C GLN A 234 11.46 -27.10 13.50
N VAL A 235 11.91 -26.77 12.29
CA VAL A 235 12.83 -27.64 11.54
C VAL A 235 14.19 -27.71 12.23
N ASP A 236 14.72 -26.59 12.76
CA ASP A 236 15.95 -26.57 13.52
C ASP A 236 15.86 -27.39 14.82
N THR A 237 14.73 -27.32 15.49
CA THR A 237 14.43 -28.17 16.66
C THR A 237 14.33 -29.65 16.27
N ALA A 238 13.67 -29.99 15.18
CA ALA A 238 13.53 -31.37 14.70
C ALA A 238 14.88 -31.96 14.26
N LEU A 239 15.78 -31.13 13.75
CA LEU A 239 17.14 -31.53 13.35
C LEU A 239 18.14 -31.52 14.53
N GLY A 240 17.71 -31.12 15.72
CA GLY A 240 18.55 -31.06 16.93
C GLY A 240 19.51 -29.86 17.01
N TYR A 241 19.35 -28.85 16.15
CA TYR A 241 20.12 -27.61 16.21
C TYR A 241 19.66 -26.67 17.34
N LEU A 242 18.37 -26.70 17.66
CA LEU A 242 17.77 -25.96 18.77
C LEU A 242 17.16 -26.93 19.78
N HIS A 243 17.06 -26.49 21.03
CA HIS A 243 16.29 -27.17 22.07
C HIS A 243 14.82 -26.79 21.91
N SER A 244 13.94 -27.75 22.10
CA SER A 244 12.51 -27.48 22.24
C SER A 244 12.26 -27.04 23.70
N ASP A 245 11.92 -25.77 23.87
CA ASP A 245 11.49 -25.22 25.16
C ASP A 245 10.01 -24.93 25.07
N PHE A 246 9.17 -25.84 25.59
CA PHE A 246 7.73 -25.63 25.67
C PHE A 246 7.32 -25.56 27.16
N GLY A 247 7.31 -24.35 27.70
CA GLY A 247 7.09 -24.13 29.13
C GLY A 247 8.16 -24.82 29.97
N PRO A 248 7.79 -25.73 30.92
CA PRO A 248 8.74 -26.45 31.73
C PRO A 248 9.40 -27.64 31.02
N PHE A 249 8.91 -28.03 29.84
CA PHE A 249 9.37 -29.22 29.11
C PHE A 249 10.52 -28.84 28.18
N ARG A 250 11.69 -29.39 28.49
CA ARG A 250 12.88 -29.31 27.64
C ARG A 250 13.13 -30.63 26.97
N GLN A 251 13.11 -30.65 25.64
CA GLN A 251 13.47 -31.82 24.87
C GLN A 251 14.60 -31.49 23.89
N ARG A 252 15.59 -32.35 23.84
CA ARG A 252 16.68 -32.27 22.88
C ARG A 252 16.57 -33.45 21.91
N ASN A 253 16.35 -33.15 20.64
CA ASN A 253 16.40 -34.16 19.59
C ASN A 253 17.87 -34.51 19.25
N PRO A 254 18.14 -35.74 18.80
CA PRO A 254 19.46 -36.13 18.34
C PRO A 254 19.87 -35.28 17.13
N LEU A 255 21.12 -34.81 17.13
CA LEU A 255 21.64 -33.96 16.08
C LEU A 255 21.69 -34.74 14.75
N ARG A 256 20.96 -34.24 13.74
CA ARG A 256 20.99 -34.74 12.38
C ARG A 256 21.79 -33.81 11.49
N ARG A 257 22.99 -34.21 11.09
CA ARG A 257 23.84 -33.43 10.18
C ARG A 257 23.20 -33.32 8.81
N THR A 258 22.80 -32.14 8.40
CA THR A 258 22.12 -31.85 7.14
C THR A 258 22.80 -30.67 6.45
N SER A 259 22.91 -30.71 5.12
CA SER A 259 23.43 -29.55 4.36
C SER A 259 22.48 -28.37 4.47
N ARG A 260 23.00 -27.13 4.35
CA ARG A 260 22.20 -25.91 4.39
C ARG A 260 21.15 -25.87 3.26
N VAL A 261 21.53 -26.32 2.05
CA VAL A 261 20.62 -26.46 0.91
C VAL A 261 19.45 -27.39 1.22
N ARG A 262 19.73 -28.57 1.82
CA ARG A 262 18.67 -29.53 2.16
C ARG A 262 17.77 -28.98 3.26
N THR A 263 18.29 -28.30 4.26
CA THR A 263 17.49 -27.63 5.31
C THR A 263 16.57 -26.57 4.69
N LEU A 264 17.08 -25.72 3.80
CA LEU A 264 16.28 -24.72 3.12
C LEU A 264 15.21 -25.37 2.24
N ALA A 265 15.51 -26.48 1.56
CA ALA A 265 14.53 -27.21 0.75
C ALA A 265 13.37 -27.77 1.60
N ILE A 266 13.67 -28.34 2.78
CA ILE A 266 12.65 -28.81 3.74
C ILE A 266 11.77 -27.65 4.20
N ASN A 267 12.39 -26.54 4.61
CA ASN A 267 11.67 -25.33 5.03
C ASN A 267 10.76 -24.80 3.91
N SER A 268 11.28 -24.76 2.68
CA SER A 268 10.52 -24.29 1.50
C SER A 268 9.35 -25.19 1.15
N ALA A 269 9.52 -26.52 1.23
CA ALA A 269 8.44 -27.48 1.00
C ALA A 269 7.31 -27.34 2.03
N LEU A 270 7.67 -27.18 3.32
CA LEU A 270 6.70 -26.91 4.39
C LEU A 270 5.99 -25.60 4.17
N MET A 271 6.72 -24.53 3.77
CA MET A 271 6.14 -23.22 3.50
C MET A 271 5.10 -23.29 2.38
N LEU A 272 5.41 -23.98 1.28
CA LEU A 272 4.49 -24.16 0.16
C LEU A 272 3.23 -24.94 0.57
N GLY A 273 3.38 -26.02 1.32
CA GLY A 273 2.22 -26.80 1.80
C GLY A 273 1.34 -26.02 2.78
N LEU A 274 1.97 -25.33 3.73
CA LEU A 274 1.25 -24.56 4.76
C LEU A 274 0.65 -23.27 4.22
N SER A 275 1.21 -22.67 3.17
CA SER A 275 0.62 -21.48 2.54
C SER A 275 -0.79 -21.73 2.00
N VAL A 276 -1.07 -22.95 1.51
CA VAL A 276 -2.42 -23.35 1.08
C VAL A 276 -3.39 -23.33 2.26
N VAL A 277 -3.00 -23.93 3.38
CA VAL A 277 -3.83 -23.94 4.61
C VAL A 277 -4.04 -22.53 5.12
N MET A 278 -2.96 -21.74 5.22
CA MET A 278 -3.03 -20.37 5.75
C MET A 278 -3.86 -19.46 4.86
N GLY A 279 -3.69 -19.51 3.52
CA GLY A 279 -4.47 -18.72 2.58
C GLY A 279 -5.97 -19.06 2.68
N SER A 280 -6.30 -20.34 2.79
CA SER A 280 -7.69 -20.80 2.98
C SER A 280 -8.28 -20.30 4.31
N LEU A 281 -7.51 -20.34 5.40
CA LEU A 281 -7.97 -19.86 6.71
C LEU A 281 -8.13 -18.36 6.76
N VAL A 282 -7.25 -17.58 6.10
CA VAL A 282 -7.38 -16.12 6.02
C VAL A 282 -8.64 -15.75 5.25
N GLU A 283 -8.89 -16.37 4.10
CA GLU A 283 -10.10 -16.10 3.32
C GLU A 283 -11.37 -16.53 4.07
N LEU A 284 -11.37 -17.70 4.69
CA LEU A 284 -12.49 -18.15 5.51
C LEU A 284 -12.78 -17.19 6.67
N ALA A 285 -11.74 -16.68 7.32
CA ALA A 285 -11.90 -15.75 8.42
C ALA A 285 -12.42 -14.38 7.95
N THR A 286 -11.86 -13.84 6.85
CA THR A 286 -12.19 -12.48 6.40
C THR A 286 -13.49 -12.43 5.61
N VAL A 287 -13.67 -13.31 4.64
CA VAL A 287 -14.88 -13.34 3.82
C VAL A 287 -15.99 -14.14 4.52
N GLY A 288 -15.66 -15.35 4.99
CA GLY A 288 -16.66 -16.24 5.57
C GLY A 288 -17.17 -15.81 6.94
N ALA A 289 -16.28 -15.41 7.86
CA ALA A 289 -16.69 -15.07 9.23
C ALA A 289 -16.93 -13.58 9.44
N LEU A 290 -16.11 -12.69 8.85
CA LEU A 290 -16.25 -11.23 9.01
C LEU A 290 -17.11 -10.57 7.93
N GLY A 291 -17.50 -11.31 6.87
CA GLY A 291 -18.38 -10.82 5.82
C GLY A 291 -17.74 -9.77 4.91
N MET A 292 -16.41 -9.81 4.71
CA MET A 292 -15.73 -8.92 3.78
C MET A 292 -16.22 -9.20 2.35
N ASP A 293 -16.63 -8.14 1.63
CA ASP A 293 -17.11 -8.27 0.26
C ASP A 293 -15.98 -8.68 -0.69
N ALA A 294 -16.21 -9.71 -1.50
CA ALA A 294 -15.28 -10.20 -2.50
C ALA A 294 -16.00 -10.99 -3.60
N ASP A 295 -15.95 -10.50 -4.85
CA ASP A 295 -16.61 -11.13 -5.99
C ASP A 295 -15.81 -12.28 -6.62
N HIS A 296 -14.49 -12.23 -6.53
CA HIS A 296 -13.56 -13.17 -7.20
C HIS A 296 -12.86 -14.09 -6.22
N LEU A 297 -13.62 -14.92 -5.46
CA LEU A 297 -13.10 -15.78 -4.38
C LEU A 297 -11.94 -16.69 -4.82
N GLY A 298 -12.08 -17.41 -5.93
CA GLY A 298 -11.02 -18.31 -6.41
C GLY A 298 -9.72 -17.59 -6.73
N LEU A 299 -9.80 -16.36 -7.28
CA LEU A 299 -8.64 -15.53 -7.57
C LEU A 299 -8.05 -14.93 -6.28
N LEU A 300 -8.88 -14.52 -5.34
CA LEU A 300 -8.47 -14.03 -4.03
C LEU A 300 -7.72 -15.12 -3.26
N TRP A 301 -8.26 -16.35 -3.26
CA TRP A 301 -7.61 -17.50 -2.67
C TRP A 301 -6.23 -17.77 -3.29
N LEU A 302 -6.17 -17.86 -4.62
CA LEU A 302 -4.90 -18.11 -5.32
C LEU A 302 -3.87 -17.01 -5.02
N TYR A 303 -4.33 -15.76 -5.00
CA TYR A 303 -3.50 -14.61 -4.67
C TYR A 303 -3.00 -14.66 -3.22
N SER A 304 -3.86 -15.05 -2.29
CA SER A 304 -3.53 -15.20 -0.86
C SER A 304 -2.49 -16.28 -0.62
N VAL A 305 -2.71 -17.47 -1.20
CA VAL A 305 -1.74 -18.60 -1.14
C VAL A 305 -0.41 -18.20 -1.75
N GLY A 306 -0.43 -17.59 -2.94
CA GLY A 306 0.76 -17.12 -3.63
C GLY A 306 1.55 -16.08 -2.84
N THR A 307 0.85 -15.09 -2.29
CA THR A 307 1.48 -14.05 -1.46
C THR A 307 2.15 -14.63 -0.23
N ILE A 308 1.45 -15.45 0.56
CA ILE A 308 1.99 -16.10 1.76
C ILE A 308 3.22 -16.95 1.41
N ALA A 309 3.13 -17.72 0.31
CA ALA A 309 4.25 -18.54 -0.16
C ALA A 309 5.48 -17.72 -0.54
N VAL A 310 5.30 -16.67 -1.34
CA VAL A 310 6.42 -15.82 -1.82
C VAL A 310 7.07 -15.07 -0.67
N VAL A 311 6.28 -14.44 0.20
CA VAL A 311 6.80 -13.73 1.37
C VAL A 311 7.50 -14.69 2.32
N GLY A 312 6.90 -15.85 2.60
CA GLY A 312 7.49 -16.86 3.47
C GLY A 312 8.79 -17.42 2.92
N LEU A 313 8.86 -17.74 1.62
CA LEU A 313 10.11 -18.20 0.98
C LEU A 313 11.18 -17.13 0.98
N SER A 314 10.82 -15.86 0.80
CA SER A 314 11.76 -14.74 0.88
C SER A 314 12.33 -14.58 2.29
N ALA A 315 11.49 -14.65 3.31
CA ALA A 315 11.92 -14.61 4.70
C ALA A 315 12.79 -15.81 5.07
N LEU A 316 12.44 -17.03 4.60
CA LEU A 316 13.27 -18.24 4.79
C LEU A 316 14.64 -18.11 4.12
N ALA A 317 14.72 -17.50 2.95
CA ALA A 317 16.00 -17.24 2.28
C ALA A 317 16.88 -16.31 3.13
N LEU A 318 16.31 -15.22 3.70
CA LEU A 318 17.04 -14.33 4.60
C LEU A 318 17.51 -15.05 5.87
N LEU A 319 16.65 -15.86 6.47
CA LEU A 319 16.99 -16.68 7.65
C LEU A 319 18.10 -17.70 7.35
N ALA A 320 18.03 -18.38 6.21
CA ALA A 320 19.03 -19.39 5.82
C ALA A 320 20.42 -18.79 5.55
N VAL A 321 20.47 -17.56 5.02
CA VAL A 321 21.71 -16.87 4.68
C VAL A 321 22.30 -16.16 5.89
N PHE A 322 21.52 -15.39 6.61
CA PHE A 322 21.98 -14.52 7.71
C PHE A 322 21.80 -15.12 9.10
N GLY A 323 21.06 -16.22 9.24
CA GLY A 323 20.74 -16.79 10.55
C GLY A 323 19.86 -15.88 11.39
N THR A 324 20.17 -15.74 12.70
CA THR A 324 19.41 -14.87 13.62
C THR A 324 19.25 -13.40 13.15
N PRO A 325 20.28 -12.73 12.62
CA PRO A 325 20.10 -11.42 11.98
C PRO A 325 19.10 -11.40 10.81
N GLY A 326 18.89 -12.52 10.13
CA GLY A 326 17.91 -12.64 9.04
C GLY A 326 16.47 -12.39 9.49
N MET A 327 16.15 -12.71 10.74
CA MET A 327 14.85 -12.40 11.35
C MET A 327 14.63 -10.88 11.45
N LEU A 328 15.64 -10.15 11.90
CA LEU A 328 15.59 -8.69 11.99
C LEU A 328 15.52 -8.06 10.60
N LEU A 329 16.31 -8.55 9.64
CA LEU A 329 16.27 -8.09 8.26
C LEU A 329 14.88 -8.31 7.61
N SER A 330 14.29 -9.48 7.80
CA SER A 330 12.92 -9.74 7.28
C SER A 330 11.89 -8.80 7.92
N THR A 331 11.99 -8.50 9.21
CA THR A 331 11.12 -7.54 9.88
C THR A 331 11.30 -6.12 9.33
N ILE A 332 12.53 -5.69 9.07
CA ILE A 332 12.80 -4.38 8.49
C ILE A 332 12.21 -4.30 7.07
N VAL A 333 12.47 -5.29 6.23
CA VAL A 333 12.02 -5.29 4.83
C VAL A 333 10.50 -5.42 4.72
N PHE A 334 9.90 -6.40 5.39
CA PHE A 334 8.48 -6.70 5.22
C PHE A 334 7.55 -5.92 6.15
N VAL A 335 8.05 -5.26 7.19
CA VAL A 335 7.21 -4.50 8.13
C VAL A 335 7.63 -3.04 8.21
N ALA A 336 8.87 -2.76 8.57
CA ALA A 336 9.29 -1.39 8.84
C ALA A 336 9.27 -0.49 7.60
N MET A 337 9.73 -1.00 6.46
CA MET A 337 9.75 -0.28 5.18
C MET A 337 8.40 -0.35 4.46
N ALA A 338 7.66 -1.44 4.64
CA ALA A 338 6.46 -1.76 3.89
C ALA A 338 5.28 -0.82 4.15
N VAL A 339 4.92 -0.61 5.40
CA VAL A 339 3.71 0.16 5.75
C VAL A 339 3.81 1.64 5.31
N PRO A 340 4.90 2.38 5.59
CA PRO A 340 5.00 3.79 5.21
C PRO A 340 5.03 4.04 3.70
N SER A 341 5.56 3.09 2.92
CA SER A 341 5.71 3.21 1.45
C SER A 341 4.61 2.49 0.66
N SER A 342 3.64 1.89 1.35
CA SER A 342 2.56 1.13 0.70
C SER A 342 1.62 1.98 -0.19
N GLY A 343 1.51 3.27 0.06
CA GLY A 343 0.52 4.14 -0.58
C GLY A 343 -0.92 3.83 -0.16
N ALA A 344 -1.12 3.05 0.91
CA ALA A 344 -2.43 2.62 1.34
C ALA A 344 -3.07 3.58 2.36
N THR A 345 -2.28 4.03 3.34
CA THR A 345 -2.72 4.98 4.38
C THR A 345 -2.55 6.43 3.95
N VAL A 346 -1.47 6.74 3.23
CA VAL A 346 -1.19 8.05 2.61
C VAL A 346 -0.87 7.79 1.14
N PRO A 347 -1.47 8.53 0.19
CA PRO A 347 -1.18 8.33 -1.23
C PRO A 347 0.29 8.64 -1.52
N LEU A 348 0.86 7.98 -2.53
CA LEU A 348 2.27 8.12 -2.87
C LEU A 348 2.64 9.56 -3.21
N GLU A 349 1.72 10.26 -3.83
CA GLU A 349 1.82 11.66 -4.23
C GLU A 349 2.01 12.60 -3.02
N ALA A 350 1.61 12.15 -1.82
CA ALA A 350 1.76 12.90 -0.57
C ALA A 350 2.93 12.42 0.30
N LEU A 351 3.72 11.45 -0.18
CA LEU A 351 4.91 10.97 0.53
C LEU A 351 6.16 11.78 0.14
N PRO A 352 7.14 11.92 1.06
CA PRO A 352 8.47 12.43 0.72
C PRO A 352 9.15 11.60 -0.37
N GLY A 353 10.05 12.22 -1.17
CA GLY A 353 10.71 11.59 -2.32
C GLY A 353 11.38 10.25 -2.03
N PHE A 354 12.01 10.10 -0.85
CA PHE A 354 12.60 8.84 -0.41
C PHE A 354 11.57 7.69 -0.36
N PHE A 355 10.39 7.92 0.25
CA PHE A 355 9.35 6.90 0.36
C PHE A 355 8.68 6.61 -0.99
N ARG A 356 8.57 7.60 -1.87
CA ARG A 356 8.10 7.39 -3.25
C ARG A 356 9.04 6.49 -4.04
N ALA A 357 10.36 6.72 -3.95
CA ALA A 357 11.35 5.85 -4.58
C ALA A 357 11.33 4.43 -4.00
N LEU A 358 11.23 4.32 -2.66
CA LEU A 358 11.13 3.03 -1.99
C LEU A 358 9.90 2.25 -2.44
N ALA A 359 8.76 2.93 -2.58
CA ALA A 359 7.49 2.34 -3.01
C ALA A 359 7.54 1.64 -4.38
N GLU A 360 8.51 1.96 -5.26
CA GLU A 360 8.67 1.25 -6.54
C GLU A 360 9.04 -0.21 -6.37
N PHE A 361 9.81 -0.53 -5.32
CA PHE A 361 10.35 -1.87 -5.06
C PHE A 361 9.66 -2.57 -3.89
N GLU A 362 8.86 -1.84 -3.11
CA GLU A 362 8.33 -2.31 -1.86
C GLU A 362 7.18 -3.34 -2.08
N PRO A 363 7.28 -4.54 -1.45
CA PRO A 363 6.31 -5.61 -1.68
C PRO A 363 4.87 -5.27 -1.30
N LEU A 364 4.63 -4.62 -0.15
CA LEU A 364 3.26 -4.38 0.34
C LEU A 364 2.46 -3.47 -0.58
N ARG A 365 3.10 -2.49 -1.23
CA ARG A 365 2.46 -1.65 -2.26
C ARG A 365 1.95 -2.50 -3.42
N GLN A 366 2.81 -3.38 -3.93
CA GLN A 366 2.45 -4.23 -5.07
C GLN A 366 1.31 -5.19 -4.68
N LEU A 367 1.40 -5.78 -3.49
CA LEU A 367 0.38 -6.68 -2.96
C LEU A 367 -0.96 -5.98 -2.74
N THR A 368 -0.93 -4.77 -2.14
CA THR A 368 -2.14 -3.97 -1.94
C THR A 368 -2.77 -3.55 -3.25
N GLY A 369 -1.96 -3.18 -4.26
CA GLY A 369 -2.45 -2.85 -5.60
C GLY A 369 -3.17 -4.03 -6.26
N GLY A 370 -2.61 -5.23 -6.19
CA GLY A 370 -3.25 -6.45 -6.68
C GLY A 370 -4.55 -6.78 -5.96
N LEU A 371 -4.59 -6.62 -4.63
CA LEU A 371 -5.80 -6.86 -3.85
C LEU A 371 -6.89 -5.82 -4.12
N ARG A 372 -6.54 -4.53 -4.28
CA ARG A 372 -7.50 -3.52 -4.73
C ARG A 372 -8.11 -3.89 -6.08
N ALA A 373 -7.28 -4.36 -7.03
CA ALA A 373 -7.76 -4.82 -8.33
C ALA A 373 -8.75 -5.98 -8.20
N ILE A 374 -8.48 -6.95 -7.33
CA ILE A 374 -9.35 -8.12 -7.11
C ILE A 374 -10.65 -7.72 -6.39
N LEU A 375 -10.55 -6.90 -5.32
CA LEU A 375 -11.68 -6.61 -4.46
C LEU A 375 -12.56 -5.47 -4.98
N TYR A 376 -11.97 -4.47 -5.67
CA TYR A 376 -12.68 -3.22 -5.98
C TYR A 376 -12.76 -2.91 -7.47
N PHE A 377 -11.87 -3.44 -8.29
CA PHE A 377 -11.75 -3.06 -9.70
C PHE A 377 -12.02 -4.24 -10.65
N GLY A 378 -12.87 -5.19 -10.26
CA GLY A 378 -13.32 -6.31 -11.10
C GLY A 378 -12.17 -7.18 -11.63
N ALA A 379 -11.10 -7.35 -10.83
CA ALA A 379 -9.91 -8.13 -11.16
C ALA A 379 -9.19 -7.68 -12.45
N GLN A 380 -9.29 -6.39 -12.82
CA GLN A 380 -8.65 -5.86 -14.02
C GLN A 380 -7.12 -5.86 -13.90
N GLY A 381 -6.43 -6.35 -14.93
CA GLY A 381 -4.97 -6.34 -15.02
C GLY A 381 -4.37 -4.95 -14.88
N ASP A 382 -4.96 -3.97 -15.57
CA ASP A 382 -4.55 -2.56 -15.63
C ASP A 382 -4.76 -1.80 -14.31
N ALA A 383 -5.59 -2.34 -13.41
CA ALA A 383 -5.84 -1.77 -12.09
C ALA A 383 -4.78 -2.16 -11.04
N GLY A 384 -3.70 -2.82 -11.46
CA GLY A 384 -2.58 -3.21 -10.61
C GLY A 384 -2.36 -4.71 -10.46
N LEU A 385 -3.29 -5.56 -10.88
CA LEU A 385 -3.20 -7.03 -10.72
C LEU A 385 -2.03 -7.62 -11.50
N THR A 386 -1.83 -7.24 -12.75
CA THR A 386 -0.70 -7.69 -13.58
C THR A 386 0.64 -7.32 -12.95
N ARG A 387 0.77 -6.07 -12.47
CA ARG A 387 1.98 -5.59 -11.80
C ARG A 387 2.26 -6.40 -10.52
N ALA A 388 1.23 -6.72 -9.74
CA ALA A 388 1.37 -7.51 -8.53
C ALA A 388 1.87 -8.94 -8.82
N TRP A 389 1.30 -9.62 -9.82
CA TRP A 389 1.76 -10.96 -10.22
C TRP A 389 3.21 -10.96 -10.72
N ILE A 390 3.59 -9.97 -11.55
CA ILE A 390 4.96 -9.83 -12.03
C ILE A 390 5.92 -9.61 -10.84
N SER A 391 5.56 -8.72 -9.92
CA SER A 391 6.40 -8.42 -8.74
C SER A 391 6.55 -9.64 -7.83
N MET A 392 5.49 -10.40 -7.60
CA MET A 392 5.57 -11.66 -6.85
C MET A 392 6.45 -12.70 -7.55
N GLY A 393 6.34 -12.82 -8.88
CA GLY A 393 7.20 -13.70 -9.68
C GLY A 393 8.68 -13.33 -9.57
N ILE A 394 8.99 -12.04 -9.69
CA ILE A 394 10.37 -11.52 -9.51
C ILE A 394 10.87 -11.80 -8.09
N ALA A 395 10.08 -11.48 -7.07
CA ALA A 395 10.44 -11.72 -5.66
C ALA A 395 10.70 -13.21 -5.39
N LEU A 396 9.89 -14.11 -5.94
CA LEU A 396 10.07 -15.55 -5.83
C LEU A 396 11.40 -16.00 -6.45
N VAL A 397 11.65 -15.60 -7.70
CA VAL A 397 12.89 -15.98 -8.42
C VAL A 397 14.12 -15.46 -7.70
N VAL A 398 14.12 -14.17 -7.33
CA VAL A 398 15.24 -13.55 -6.60
C VAL A 398 15.48 -14.25 -5.28
N SER A 399 14.44 -14.53 -4.51
CA SER A 399 14.56 -15.18 -3.20
C SER A 399 15.08 -16.61 -3.31
N LEU A 400 14.62 -17.37 -4.28
CA LEU A 400 15.11 -18.75 -4.52
C LEU A 400 16.56 -18.75 -4.98
N LEU A 401 16.93 -17.89 -5.93
CA LEU A 401 18.31 -17.78 -6.40
C LEU A 401 19.26 -17.33 -5.29
N PHE A 402 18.86 -16.33 -4.51
CA PHE A 402 19.63 -15.84 -3.37
C PHE A 402 19.77 -16.91 -2.29
N GLY A 403 18.67 -17.47 -1.81
CA GLY A 403 18.65 -18.44 -0.72
C GLY A 403 19.41 -19.73 -1.08
N PHE A 404 19.07 -20.35 -2.20
CA PHE A 404 19.73 -21.60 -2.62
C PHE A 404 21.15 -21.36 -3.14
N GLY A 405 21.40 -20.25 -3.82
CA GLY A 405 22.74 -19.87 -4.28
C GLY A 405 23.72 -19.69 -3.12
N MET A 406 23.33 -18.89 -2.12
CA MET A 406 24.17 -18.62 -0.94
C MET A 406 24.34 -19.87 -0.07
N THR A 407 23.28 -20.63 0.19
CA THR A 407 23.39 -21.86 0.98
C THR A 407 24.27 -22.90 0.29
N ARG A 408 24.17 -23.03 -1.05
CA ARG A 408 25.09 -23.89 -1.83
C ARG A 408 26.53 -23.41 -1.76
N LEU A 409 26.77 -22.11 -1.80
CA LEU A 409 28.12 -21.54 -1.64
C LEU A 409 28.68 -21.86 -0.26
N TYR A 410 27.89 -21.76 0.80
CA TYR A 410 28.29 -22.13 2.15
C TYR A 410 28.63 -23.61 2.28
N ASP A 411 27.77 -24.50 1.73
CA ASP A 411 28.02 -25.94 1.74
C ASP A 411 29.31 -26.29 0.97
N ARG A 412 29.58 -25.65 -0.20
CA ARG A 412 30.82 -25.86 -0.97
C ARG A 412 32.09 -25.37 -0.25
N LYS A 413 31.96 -24.30 0.54
CA LYS A 413 33.07 -23.77 1.36
C LYS A 413 33.26 -24.53 2.67
N GLY A 414 32.51 -25.61 2.94
CA GLY A 414 32.59 -26.36 4.19
C GLY A 414 32.09 -25.60 5.42
N LEU A 415 31.33 -24.48 5.21
CA LEU A 415 30.74 -23.69 6.30
C LEU A 415 29.47 -24.38 6.81
N HIS A 416 29.63 -25.60 7.33
CA HIS A 416 28.53 -26.38 7.89
C HIS A 416 28.01 -25.74 9.19
N ARG A 417 26.74 -25.97 9.53
CA ARG A 417 26.11 -25.44 10.76
C ARG A 417 26.70 -26.03 12.04
N VAL A 418 27.25 -27.23 11.92
CA VAL A 418 27.98 -27.94 13.01
C VAL A 418 29.37 -28.24 12.51
N PRO A 419 30.42 -27.89 13.27
CA PRO A 419 31.80 -28.26 12.94
C PRO A 419 31.93 -29.78 12.79
N ALA A 420 32.79 -30.24 11.90
CA ALA A 420 33.20 -31.64 11.89
C ALA A 420 33.79 -32.00 13.26
N GLU A 421 33.38 -33.11 13.84
CA GLU A 421 34.09 -33.64 15.01
C GLU A 421 35.54 -33.81 14.61
N PRO A 422 36.51 -33.34 15.47
CA PRO A 422 37.90 -33.71 15.26
C PRO A 422 37.97 -35.22 15.10
N ALA A 423 38.63 -35.71 14.06
CA ALA A 423 38.90 -37.13 13.94
C ALA A 423 39.48 -37.57 15.27
N GLU A 424 38.81 -38.50 15.97
CA GLU A 424 39.37 -39.10 17.17
C GLU A 424 40.78 -39.53 16.80
N ALA A 425 41.80 -38.95 17.49
CA ALA A 425 43.13 -39.42 17.34
C ALA A 425 43.07 -40.90 17.68
N THR A 426 43.33 -41.75 16.69
CA THR A 426 43.42 -43.17 16.87
C THR A 426 44.33 -43.40 18.08
N GLU A 427 43.72 -43.78 19.19
CA GLU A 427 44.41 -44.09 20.41
C GLU A 427 45.41 -45.21 20.04
N ALA A 428 46.69 -44.82 19.99
CA ALA A 428 47.78 -45.73 19.70
C ALA A 428 47.65 -46.89 20.69
N ALA A 429 47.41 -48.10 20.18
CA ALA A 429 47.36 -49.30 20.98
C ALA A 429 48.62 -49.36 21.84
N PRO A 430 48.50 -49.66 23.13
CA PRO A 430 49.68 -49.80 23.98
C PRO A 430 50.56 -50.92 23.44
N GLU A 431 51.85 -50.62 23.19
CA GLU A 431 52.84 -51.58 22.82
C GLU A 431 52.86 -52.70 23.86
N PRO A 432 52.93 -54.01 23.49
CA PRO A 432 53.00 -55.09 24.42
C PRO A 432 54.30 -55.06 25.07
N ALA A 433 54.35 -54.93 26.43
CA ALA A 433 55.54 -55.07 27.25
C ALA A 433 56.18 -56.41 26.99
N THR A 434 57.34 -56.42 26.35
CA THR A 434 58.26 -57.55 26.31
C THR A 434 58.87 -57.81 27.67
N ALA A 435 58.64 -59.02 28.21
CA ALA A 435 59.23 -59.54 29.42
C ALA A 435 60.78 -59.76 29.34
#